data_0f34459c7f7b7cce59eae5a35128c64a
#
_entry.id   0f34459c7f7b7cce59eae5a35128c64a
#
_cell.length_a   1.000
_cell.length_b   1.000
_cell.length_c   1.000
_cell.angle_alpha   90.00
_cell.angle_beta   90.00
_cell.angle_gamma   90.00
#
_symmetry.space_group_name_H-M   'P 1'
#
loop_
_entity.id
_entity.type
_entity.pdbx_description
1 polymer ?
#
loop_
_entity_poly.entity_id
_entity_poly.type
_entity_poly.pdbx_seq_one_letter_code
_entity_poly.pdbx_strand_id
1 'polypeptide(L)'
;MTTKIYKFIPLTLLALFVFAPSLVLAHQPRITESRQTQVPSPEISKAYYSKLTGESDVYVIQASEPFDLYVNILVPDIAGQKKDVSAVVIKDGNVEKPLAVLDGIHFEWKKFYEPFGADSYWMGPEYKARAVAGMYEIRVSSPNNDSKYSLAIGEIEAFDGKEGLNALTVIPELKKNFFEVSPISFIKSPFGWGLIVVMYILAFIVGFIYRAILKKFAKNSPRGVTKNIGKPDRLIRTAIGVALLLLAISTSWSPILIFFSGFAFFEAIFSWCGFYAAMGKNTCPVE
;
A
#
# COMPACT_ATOMS: atom_id res chain seq x y z
N MET A 1 40.94 -8.49 16.47
CA MET A 1 40.14 -7.45 15.77
C MET A 1 38.97 -8.04 14.93
N THR A 2 38.55 -9.28 15.20
CA THR A 2 37.61 -10.06 14.35
C THR A 2 36.22 -10.28 14.93
N THR A 3 35.91 -9.80 16.13
CA THR A 3 34.64 -10.13 16.83
C THR A 3 33.51 -9.07 16.70
N LYS A 4 33.73 -7.94 15.99
CA LYS A 4 32.69 -6.90 15.82
C LYS A 4 31.86 -7.03 14.54
N ILE A 5 32.29 -7.80 13.55
CA ILE A 5 31.65 -7.90 12.24
C ILE A 5 30.35 -8.76 12.30
N TYR A 6 30.36 -9.82 13.13
CA TYR A 6 29.22 -10.75 13.19
C TYR A 6 27.92 -10.18 13.81
N LYS A 7 27.98 -9.03 14.52
CA LYS A 7 26.79 -8.42 15.12
C LYS A 7 25.94 -7.61 14.12
N PHE A 8 26.48 -7.26 12.97
CA PHE A 8 25.77 -6.47 11.94
C PHE A 8 25.19 -7.34 10.80
N ILE A 9 25.65 -8.57 10.63
CA ILE A 9 25.20 -9.49 9.59
C ILE A 9 23.68 -9.76 9.65
N PRO A 10 23.03 -10.02 10.82
CA PRO A 10 21.59 -10.25 10.83
C PRO A 10 20.77 -9.00 10.50
N LEU A 11 21.29 -7.80 10.79
CA LEU A 11 20.59 -6.55 10.49
C LEU A 11 20.66 -6.20 9.00
N THR A 12 21.80 -6.46 8.36
CA THR A 12 21.98 -6.28 6.91
C THR A 12 21.23 -7.33 6.10
N LEU A 13 21.18 -8.57 6.55
CA LEU A 13 20.37 -9.63 5.93
C LEU A 13 18.87 -9.36 6.08
N LEU A 14 18.42 -8.86 7.23
CA LEU A 14 17.04 -8.46 7.45
C LEU A 14 16.67 -7.26 6.56
N ALA A 15 17.54 -6.26 6.44
CA ALA A 15 17.35 -5.12 5.54
C ALA A 15 17.33 -5.56 4.06
N LEU A 16 18.20 -6.47 3.64
CA LEU A 16 18.19 -7.04 2.29
C LEU A 16 16.92 -7.85 2.00
N PHE A 17 16.36 -8.55 2.99
CA PHE A 17 15.12 -9.29 2.85
C PHE A 17 13.89 -8.36 2.77
N VAL A 18 13.92 -7.22 3.46
CA VAL A 18 12.87 -6.19 3.42
C VAL A 18 12.94 -5.34 2.13
N PHE A 19 14.15 -5.14 1.58
CA PHE A 19 14.39 -4.37 0.36
C PHE A 19 14.66 -5.25 -0.87
N ALA A 20 14.64 -6.60 -0.75
CA ALA A 20 14.57 -7.41 -1.95
C ALA A 20 13.29 -7.02 -2.67
N PRO A 21 13.35 -6.45 -3.89
CA PRO A 21 12.14 -6.30 -4.68
C PRO A 21 11.66 -7.73 -4.95
N SER A 22 10.76 -8.22 -4.13
CA SER A 22 9.90 -9.27 -4.58
C SER A 22 9.30 -8.70 -5.86
N LEU A 23 9.49 -9.38 -6.98
CA LEU A 23 8.75 -9.19 -8.22
C LEU A 23 7.27 -9.50 -7.88
N VAL A 24 6.66 -8.66 -7.06
CA VAL A 24 5.23 -8.66 -6.84
C VAL A 24 4.70 -7.92 -8.05
N LEU A 25 4.11 -8.67 -8.95
CA LEU A 25 3.29 -8.15 -10.04
C LEU A 25 2.16 -7.33 -9.40
N ALA A 26 2.37 -6.02 -9.27
CA ALA A 26 1.43 -5.12 -8.63
C ALA A 26 1.16 -3.94 -9.56
N HIS A 27 -0.08 -3.81 -9.99
CA HIS A 27 -0.55 -2.63 -10.69
C HIS A 27 -0.51 -1.41 -9.77
N GLN A 28 -0.14 -0.25 -10.29
CA GLN A 28 -0.25 1.02 -9.56
C GLN A 28 -1.74 1.33 -9.32
N PRO A 29 -2.22 1.40 -8.05
CA PRO A 29 -3.65 1.61 -7.79
C PRO A 29 -4.04 3.07 -8.04
N ARG A 30 -5.18 3.27 -8.72
CA ARG A 30 -5.78 4.58 -9.00
C ARG A 30 -7.27 4.52 -8.72
N ILE A 31 -7.77 5.35 -7.80
CA ILE A 31 -9.21 5.54 -7.63
C ILE A 31 -9.67 6.61 -8.61
N THR A 32 -10.73 6.34 -9.35
CA THR A 32 -11.30 7.26 -10.31
C THR A 32 -12.77 7.54 -9.98
N GLU A 33 -13.11 8.82 -9.85
CA GLU A 33 -14.48 9.29 -9.65
C GLU A 33 -15.01 10.02 -10.88
N SER A 34 -14.12 10.31 -11.83
CA SER A 34 -14.45 11.00 -13.08
C SER A 34 -14.87 10.00 -14.15
N ARG A 35 -15.95 10.32 -14.87
CA ARG A 35 -16.40 9.53 -16.02
C ARG A 35 -15.41 9.52 -17.19
N GLN A 36 -14.53 10.50 -17.26
CA GLN A 36 -13.47 10.53 -18.25
C GLN A 36 -12.12 10.64 -17.56
N THR A 37 -11.27 9.65 -17.78
CA THR A 37 -9.95 9.53 -17.16
C THR A 37 -8.87 9.46 -18.25
N GLN A 38 -7.86 10.34 -18.14
CA GLN A 38 -6.67 10.27 -18.98
C GLN A 38 -5.74 9.16 -18.47
N VAL A 39 -5.20 8.37 -19.39
CA VAL A 39 -4.27 7.28 -19.10
C VAL A 39 -2.88 7.65 -19.58
N PRO A 40 -2.04 8.27 -18.74
CA PRO A 40 -0.66 8.57 -19.10
C PRO A 40 0.18 7.29 -19.09
N SER A 41 1.16 7.18 -20.01
CA SER A 41 2.07 6.03 -20.09
C SER A 41 1.31 4.70 -20.05
N PRO A 42 0.58 4.35 -21.13
CA PRO A 42 -0.39 3.23 -21.13
C PRO A 42 0.27 1.86 -21.04
N GLU A 43 1.58 1.74 -21.23
CA GLU A 43 2.32 0.48 -21.03
C GLU A 43 2.63 0.22 -19.55
N ILE A 44 2.66 1.30 -18.73
CA ILE A 44 2.87 1.14 -17.27
C ILE A 44 1.62 0.57 -16.62
N SER A 45 1.81 -0.49 -15.90
CA SER A 45 0.78 -1.27 -15.21
C SER A 45 0.03 -0.44 -14.16
N LYS A 46 -1.24 -0.16 -14.42
CA LYS A 46 -2.16 0.60 -13.53
C LYS A 46 -3.49 -0.10 -13.41
N ALA A 47 -4.02 -0.13 -12.19
CA ALA A 47 -5.39 -0.58 -11.92
C ALA A 47 -6.26 0.63 -11.55
N TYR A 48 -7.25 0.92 -12.36
CA TYR A 48 -8.21 2.00 -12.17
C TYR A 48 -9.48 1.45 -11.51
N TYR A 49 -9.72 1.84 -10.27
CA TYR A 49 -10.87 1.42 -9.48
C TYR A 49 -11.99 2.44 -9.57
N SER A 50 -13.16 2.01 -9.97
CA SER A 50 -14.33 2.86 -10.14
C SER A 50 -15.64 2.11 -9.81
N LYS A 51 -16.71 2.88 -9.74
CA LYS A 51 -18.08 2.38 -9.71
C LYS A 51 -18.87 3.14 -10.76
N LEU A 52 -19.49 2.42 -11.68
CA LEU A 52 -20.41 3.01 -12.65
C LEU A 52 -21.59 3.69 -11.95
N THR A 53 -21.97 4.87 -12.41
CA THR A 53 -23.02 5.72 -11.81
C THR A 53 -24.06 6.15 -12.83
N GLY A 54 -24.70 5.17 -13.49
CA GLY A 54 -25.76 5.38 -14.48
C GLY A 54 -25.28 5.54 -15.92
N GLU A 55 -24.02 5.87 -16.14
CA GLU A 55 -23.41 6.01 -17.47
C GLU A 55 -22.10 5.26 -17.58
N SER A 56 -21.57 5.12 -18.80
CA SER A 56 -20.28 4.48 -19.06
C SER A 56 -19.12 5.39 -18.64
N ASP A 57 -18.06 4.78 -18.09
CA ASP A 57 -16.79 5.46 -17.85
C ASP A 57 -15.89 5.34 -19.09
N VAL A 58 -15.11 6.38 -19.37
CA VAL A 58 -14.23 6.46 -20.55
C VAL A 58 -12.80 6.70 -20.14
N TYR A 59 -11.89 5.83 -20.56
CA TYR A 59 -10.45 5.97 -20.36
C TYR A 59 -9.79 6.35 -21.69
N VAL A 60 -9.11 7.48 -21.71
CA VAL A 60 -8.52 8.05 -22.93
C VAL A 60 -7.01 7.89 -22.91
N ILE A 61 -6.47 7.27 -23.96
CA ILE A 61 -5.04 7.12 -24.20
C ILE A 61 -4.69 7.98 -25.42
N GLN A 62 -3.68 8.85 -25.29
CA GLN A 62 -3.07 9.56 -26.39
C GLN A 62 -1.63 9.09 -26.57
N ALA A 63 -1.37 8.32 -27.61
CA ALA A 63 -0.05 7.76 -27.89
C ALA A 63 0.56 8.42 -29.12
N SER A 64 1.75 9.01 -28.97
CA SER A 64 2.53 9.57 -30.06
C SER A 64 3.37 8.55 -30.81
N GLU A 65 3.58 7.38 -30.20
CA GLU A 65 4.37 6.27 -30.71
C GLU A 65 3.63 4.95 -30.58
N PRO A 66 4.01 3.89 -31.33
CA PRO A 66 3.45 2.57 -31.14
C PRO A 66 3.76 2.01 -29.74
N PHE A 67 2.79 1.36 -29.11
CA PHE A 67 2.88 0.85 -27.74
C PHE A 67 2.18 -0.50 -27.60
N ASP A 68 2.48 -1.23 -26.50
CA ASP A 68 1.79 -2.47 -26.17
C ASP A 68 0.54 -2.14 -25.33
N LEU A 69 -0.62 -2.27 -25.97
CA LEU A 69 -1.91 -2.07 -25.31
C LEU A 69 -2.34 -3.36 -24.61
N TYR A 70 -2.48 -3.30 -23.31
CA TYR A 70 -3.11 -4.33 -22.49
C TYR A 70 -4.28 -3.73 -21.73
N VAL A 71 -5.41 -4.43 -21.72
CA VAL A 71 -6.64 -4.06 -21.02
C VAL A 71 -7.24 -5.31 -20.41
N ASN A 72 -7.55 -5.31 -19.12
CA ASN A 72 -8.26 -6.39 -18.44
C ASN A 72 -9.30 -5.83 -17.47
N ILE A 73 -10.47 -6.45 -17.41
CA ILE A 73 -11.55 -6.09 -16.51
C ILE A 73 -11.54 -7.04 -15.32
N LEU A 74 -11.60 -6.48 -14.11
CA LEU A 74 -11.79 -7.24 -12.88
C LEU A 74 -12.98 -6.65 -12.11
N VAL A 75 -13.67 -7.48 -11.35
CA VAL A 75 -14.66 -7.02 -10.37
C VAL A 75 -14.31 -7.58 -8.99
N PRO A 76 -14.61 -6.87 -7.87
CA PRO A 76 -14.31 -7.36 -6.54
C PRO A 76 -15.11 -8.62 -6.21
N ASP A 77 -14.51 -9.59 -5.51
CA ASP A 77 -15.23 -10.79 -5.00
C ASP A 77 -15.94 -10.43 -3.69
N ILE A 78 -17.04 -9.68 -3.80
CA ILE A 78 -17.88 -9.24 -2.68
C ILE A 78 -19.33 -9.68 -2.88
N ALA A 79 -20.11 -9.69 -1.79
CA ALA A 79 -21.52 -10.07 -1.85
C ALA A 79 -22.32 -9.12 -2.74
N GLY A 80 -23.16 -9.67 -3.64
CA GLY A 80 -24.02 -8.90 -4.53
C GLY A 80 -23.33 -8.27 -5.73
N GLN A 81 -22.00 -8.40 -5.88
CA GLN A 81 -21.29 -7.91 -7.08
C GLN A 81 -21.66 -8.75 -8.30
N LYS A 82 -22.10 -8.06 -9.36
CA LYS A 82 -22.41 -8.67 -10.65
C LYS A 82 -21.13 -8.86 -11.47
N LYS A 83 -21.10 -9.91 -12.28
CA LYS A 83 -20.03 -10.23 -13.23
C LYS A 83 -20.52 -9.91 -14.65
N ASP A 84 -20.83 -8.65 -14.88
CA ASP A 84 -21.54 -8.15 -16.09
C ASP A 84 -20.87 -6.91 -16.69
N VAL A 85 -19.68 -6.57 -16.24
CA VAL A 85 -18.94 -5.39 -16.72
C VAL A 85 -18.24 -5.74 -18.03
N SER A 86 -18.47 -4.91 -19.02
CA SER A 86 -17.89 -5.02 -20.36
C SER A 86 -17.09 -3.78 -20.70
N ALA A 87 -16.15 -3.90 -21.64
CA ALA A 87 -15.45 -2.75 -22.19
C ALA A 87 -15.34 -2.81 -23.71
N VAL A 88 -15.32 -1.64 -24.35
CA VAL A 88 -15.11 -1.50 -25.79
C VAL A 88 -13.88 -0.65 -26.02
N VAL A 89 -12.92 -1.16 -26.77
CA VAL A 89 -11.70 -0.45 -27.16
C VAL A 89 -11.90 0.15 -28.55
N ILE A 90 -11.85 1.48 -28.63
CA ILE A 90 -12.12 2.27 -29.82
C ILE A 90 -10.85 3.04 -30.18
N LYS A 91 -10.52 3.11 -31.47
CA LYS A 91 -9.43 3.94 -31.97
C LYS A 91 -9.96 5.09 -32.81
N ASP A 92 -9.40 6.31 -32.59
CA ASP A 92 -9.68 7.53 -33.34
C ASP A 92 -11.19 7.81 -33.50
N GLY A 93 -11.99 7.51 -32.45
CA GLY A 93 -13.42 7.74 -32.40
C GLY A 93 -14.27 6.81 -33.28
N ASN A 94 -13.72 5.78 -33.92
CA ASN A 94 -14.44 4.89 -34.78
C ASN A 94 -15.26 3.85 -33.97
N VAL A 95 -16.45 4.26 -33.54
CA VAL A 95 -17.37 3.42 -32.75
C VAL A 95 -18.01 2.27 -33.56
N GLU A 96 -18.10 2.41 -34.89
CA GLU A 96 -18.70 1.38 -35.73
C GLU A 96 -17.80 0.15 -35.90
N LYS A 97 -16.48 0.34 -35.78
CA LYS A 97 -15.47 -0.72 -35.84
C LYS A 97 -14.52 -0.66 -34.67
N PRO A 98 -14.97 -1.10 -33.49
CA PRO A 98 -14.10 -1.17 -32.34
C PRO A 98 -12.94 -2.15 -32.57
N LEU A 99 -11.79 -1.88 -31.95
CA LEU A 99 -10.65 -2.78 -32.00
C LEU A 99 -10.90 -4.08 -31.24
N ALA A 100 -11.62 -3.97 -30.14
CA ALA A 100 -12.01 -5.10 -29.29
C ALA A 100 -13.30 -4.81 -28.53
N VAL A 101 -14.05 -5.88 -28.27
CA VAL A 101 -15.19 -5.91 -27.35
C VAL A 101 -14.87 -6.94 -26.28
N LEU A 102 -14.70 -6.49 -25.06
CA LEU A 102 -14.50 -7.31 -23.88
C LEU A 102 -15.87 -7.56 -23.24
N ASP A 103 -16.54 -8.62 -23.69
CA ASP A 103 -17.91 -8.96 -23.27
C ASP A 103 -17.88 -9.69 -21.92
N GLY A 104 -18.15 -8.98 -20.84
CA GLY A 104 -18.20 -9.54 -19.49
C GLY A 104 -19.50 -10.28 -19.18
N ILE A 105 -20.57 -10.08 -19.98
CA ILE A 105 -21.86 -10.75 -19.75
C ILE A 105 -21.80 -12.23 -20.10
N HIS A 106 -21.13 -12.56 -21.19
CA HIS A 106 -21.02 -13.93 -21.68
C HIS A 106 -19.67 -14.59 -21.36
N PHE A 107 -18.81 -13.89 -20.59
CA PHE A 107 -17.48 -14.37 -20.22
C PHE A 107 -17.52 -15.30 -19.01
N GLU A 108 -16.68 -16.33 -19.01
CA GLU A 108 -16.47 -17.20 -17.86
C GLU A 108 -15.45 -16.57 -16.89
N TRP A 109 -15.95 -15.85 -15.89
CA TRP A 109 -15.14 -15.17 -14.90
C TRP A 109 -14.40 -16.15 -14.01
N LYS A 110 -13.10 -15.89 -13.75
CA LYS A 110 -12.22 -16.72 -12.95
C LYS A 110 -11.84 -16.04 -11.65
N LYS A 111 -11.79 -16.78 -10.55
CA LYS A 111 -11.28 -16.24 -9.28
C LYS A 111 -9.80 -15.90 -9.41
N PHE A 112 -9.44 -14.72 -8.94
CA PHE A 112 -8.08 -14.21 -8.90
C PHE A 112 -7.81 -13.60 -7.53
N TYR A 113 -6.69 -13.97 -6.92
CA TYR A 113 -6.21 -13.38 -5.68
C TYR A 113 -4.99 -12.53 -5.96
N GLU A 114 -5.07 -11.26 -5.59
CA GLU A 114 -3.99 -10.28 -5.74
C GLU A 114 -3.24 -10.18 -4.38
N PRO A 115 -1.97 -10.62 -4.29
CA PRO A 115 -1.27 -10.72 -3.02
C PRO A 115 -0.76 -9.39 -2.47
N PHE A 116 -0.58 -8.35 -3.30
CA PHE A 116 -0.07 -7.05 -2.87
C PHE A 116 -1.06 -6.34 -1.93
N GLY A 117 -2.32 -6.20 -2.34
CA GLY A 117 -3.41 -5.71 -1.50
C GLY A 117 -3.99 -6.78 -0.57
N ALA A 118 -3.72 -8.06 -0.82
CA ALA A 118 -4.41 -9.21 -0.24
C ALA A 118 -5.93 -9.15 -0.52
N ASP A 119 -6.28 -9.00 -1.81
CA ASP A 119 -7.65 -8.85 -2.29
C ASP A 119 -8.06 -9.95 -3.26
N SER A 120 -9.35 -10.28 -3.25
CA SER A 120 -9.93 -11.27 -4.15
C SER A 120 -10.80 -10.59 -5.20
N TYR A 121 -10.65 -11.05 -6.43
CA TYR A 121 -11.39 -10.56 -7.59
C TYR A 121 -12.01 -11.73 -8.37
N TRP A 122 -12.94 -11.37 -9.22
CA TRP A 122 -13.26 -12.12 -10.41
C TRP A 122 -12.58 -11.44 -11.61
N MET A 123 -11.71 -12.17 -12.27
CA MET A 123 -11.00 -11.74 -13.49
C MET A 123 -11.89 -12.00 -14.70
N GLY A 124 -12.16 -10.97 -15.45
CA GLY A 124 -12.98 -10.94 -16.64
C GLY A 124 -12.16 -11.00 -17.92
N PRO A 125 -12.76 -10.60 -19.07
CA PRO A 125 -12.10 -10.63 -20.37
C PRO A 125 -10.93 -9.64 -20.42
N GLU A 126 -9.93 -9.99 -21.23
CA GLU A 126 -8.74 -9.19 -21.49
C GLU A 126 -8.50 -8.98 -22.98
N TYR A 127 -7.77 -7.94 -23.32
CA TYR A 127 -7.31 -7.65 -24.66
C TYR A 127 -5.85 -7.23 -24.65
N LYS A 128 -5.07 -7.79 -25.58
CA LYS A 128 -3.66 -7.46 -25.75
C LYS A 128 -3.32 -7.34 -27.21
N ALA A 129 -2.69 -6.24 -27.60
CA ALA A 129 -2.24 -6.04 -28.98
C ALA A 129 -1.12 -5.00 -29.06
N ARG A 130 -0.30 -5.07 -30.10
CA ARG A 130 0.57 -3.96 -30.47
C ARG A 130 -0.28 -2.87 -31.12
N ALA A 131 -0.35 -1.71 -30.47
CA ALA A 131 -1.11 -0.54 -30.91
C ALA A 131 -0.19 0.44 -31.64
N VAL A 132 -0.68 1.10 -32.68
CA VAL A 132 0.05 2.18 -33.39
C VAL A 132 -0.24 3.52 -32.69
N ALA A 133 0.52 4.58 -33.02
CA ALA A 133 0.21 5.92 -32.55
C ALA A 133 -1.23 6.33 -32.88
N GLY A 134 -1.87 7.08 -31.99
CA GLY A 134 -3.27 7.52 -32.16
C GLY A 134 -3.97 7.77 -30.82
N MET A 135 -5.25 8.11 -30.92
CA MET A 135 -6.13 8.25 -29.75
C MET A 135 -6.93 6.97 -29.55
N TYR A 136 -6.97 6.48 -28.33
CA TYR A 136 -7.75 5.31 -27.96
C TYR A 136 -8.70 5.66 -26.82
N GLU A 137 -9.92 5.13 -26.90
CA GLU A 137 -10.92 5.20 -25.86
C GLU A 137 -11.27 3.78 -25.41
N ILE A 138 -11.25 3.54 -24.11
CA ILE A 138 -11.76 2.32 -23.50
C ILE A 138 -13.02 2.71 -22.75
N ARG A 139 -14.17 2.29 -23.25
CA ARG A 139 -15.49 2.59 -22.69
C ARG A 139 -15.96 1.41 -21.87
N VAL A 140 -16.09 1.60 -20.55
CA VAL A 140 -16.53 0.58 -19.60
C VAL A 140 -17.99 0.79 -19.27
N SER A 141 -18.78 -0.29 -19.31
CA SER A 141 -20.21 -0.25 -19.03
C SER A 141 -20.70 -1.56 -18.42
N SER A 142 -21.88 -1.53 -17.82
CA SER A 142 -22.66 -2.71 -17.45
C SER A 142 -24.13 -2.48 -17.79
N PRO A 143 -25.02 -3.49 -17.78
CA PRO A 143 -26.42 -3.30 -18.19
C PRO A 143 -27.15 -2.17 -17.49
N ASN A 144 -26.88 -1.96 -16.19
CA ASN A 144 -27.47 -0.88 -15.42
C ASN A 144 -26.49 0.25 -15.09
N ASN A 145 -25.22 0.11 -15.48
CA ASN A 145 -24.15 1.02 -15.09
C ASN A 145 -24.11 1.31 -13.58
N ASP A 146 -24.17 0.26 -12.76
CA ASP A 146 -24.15 0.33 -11.30
C ASP A 146 -23.07 -0.54 -10.64
N SER A 147 -22.29 -1.27 -11.45
CA SER A 147 -21.30 -2.23 -11.00
C SER A 147 -19.97 -1.56 -10.59
N LYS A 148 -19.32 -2.08 -9.54
CA LYS A 148 -17.92 -1.78 -9.23
C LYS A 148 -17.01 -2.56 -10.17
N TYR A 149 -15.90 -1.97 -10.60
CA TYR A 149 -14.91 -2.63 -11.42
C TYR A 149 -13.50 -2.08 -11.18
N SER A 150 -12.51 -2.85 -11.55
CA SER A 150 -11.13 -2.41 -11.73
C SER A 150 -10.74 -2.64 -13.18
N LEU A 151 -10.23 -1.61 -13.84
CA LEU A 151 -9.70 -1.67 -15.18
C LEU A 151 -8.18 -1.67 -15.13
N ALA A 152 -7.54 -2.80 -15.41
CA ALA A 152 -6.09 -2.88 -15.51
C ALA A 152 -5.66 -2.46 -16.92
N ILE A 153 -4.72 -1.51 -17.00
CA ILE A 153 -4.12 -1.05 -18.26
C ILE A 153 -2.59 -1.09 -18.12
N GLY A 154 -1.92 -1.69 -19.11
CA GLY A 154 -0.48 -1.86 -19.16
C GLY A 154 0.04 -3.04 -18.36
N GLU A 155 1.25 -3.50 -18.69
CA GLU A 155 1.90 -4.66 -18.09
C GLU A 155 3.29 -4.36 -17.51
N ILE A 156 3.87 -3.20 -17.83
CA ILE A 156 5.20 -2.85 -17.34
C ILE A 156 5.10 -2.45 -15.87
N GLU A 157 5.66 -3.27 -15.01
CA GLU A 157 5.72 -2.99 -13.58
C GLU A 157 6.72 -1.85 -13.30
N ALA A 158 6.22 -0.73 -12.82
CA ALA A 158 7.02 0.42 -12.44
C ALA A 158 6.53 0.94 -11.08
N PHE A 159 7.15 0.45 -10.01
CA PHE A 159 6.76 0.77 -8.64
C PHE A 159 7.92 1.45 -7.92
N ASP A 160 7.91 2.78 -7.92
CA ASP A 160 8.90 3.60 -7.22
C ASP A 160 8.45 3.97 -5.79
N GLY A 161 9.28 4.73 -5.07
CA GLY A 161 8.95 5.17 -3.72
C GLY A 161 7.71 6.07 -3.64
N LYS A 162 7.41 6.84 -4.69
CA LYS A 162 6.22 7.69 -4.77
C LYS A 162 4.96 6.83 -4.93
N GLU A 163 5.01 5.82 -5.78
CA GLU A 163 3.92 4.86 -5.92
C GLU A 163 3.70 4.03 -4.65
N GLY A 164 4.79 3.68 -3.95
CA GLY A 164 4.68 3.05 -2.63
C GLY A 164 3.94 3.91 -1.61
N LEU A 165 4.23 5.21 -1.55
CA LEU A 165 3.52 6.15 -0.67
C LEU A 165 2.06 6.34 -1.10
N ASN A 166 1.79 6.42 -2.41
CA ASN A 166 0.43 6.49 -2.94
C ASN A 166 -0.38 5.25 -2.54
N ALA A 167 0.19 4.06 -2.69
CA ALA A 167 -0.46 2.81 -2.32
C ALA A 167 -0.84 2.75 -0.84
N LEU A 168 -0.02 3.33 0.07
CA LEU A 168 -0.33 3.38 1.50
C LEU A 168 -1.59 4.20 1.82
N THR A 169 -1.96 5.17 0.98
CA THR A 169 -3.20 5.94 1.14
C THR A 169 -4.38 5.29 0.42
N VAL A 170 -4.14 4.75 -0.77
CA VAL A 170 -5.18 4.20 -1.64
C VAL A 170 -5.67 2.83 -1.14
N ILE A 171 -4.78 1.94 -0.67
CA ILE A 171 -5.17 0.58 -0.27
C ILE A 171 -6.19 0.57 0.89
N PRO A 172 -6.01 1.31 2.00
CA PRO A 172 -7.01 1.34 3.07
C PRO A 172 -8.38 1.84 2.62
N GLU A 173 -8.40 2.80 1.69
CA GLU A 173 -9.62 3.32 1.10
C GLU A 173 -10.30 2.26 0.20
N LEU A 174 -9.54 1.56 -0.64
CA LEU A 174 -10.04 0.45 -1.44
C LEU A 174 -10.63 -0.66 -0.57
N LYS A 175 -9.95 -1.03 0.53
CA LYS A 175 -10.48 -2.01 1.49
C LYS A 175 -11.87 -1.63 1.96
N LYS A 176 -12.04 -0.38 2.38
CA LYS A 176 -13.30 0.11 2.94
C LYS A 176 -14.38 0.33 1.89
N ASN A 177 -14.06 1.04 0.79
CA ASN A 177 -15.06 1.56 -0.13
C ASN A 177 -15.29 0.66 -1.35
N PHE A 178 -14.26 -0.05 -1.79
CA PHE A 178 -14.35 -0.92 -2.97
C PHE A 178 -14.60 -2.39 -2.59
N PHE A 179 -13.79 -2.96 -1.70
CA PHE A 179 -13.92 -4.35 -1.24
C PHE A 179 -14.88 -4.53 -0.07
N GLU A 180 -15.36 -3.46 0.58
CA GLU A 180 -16.29 -3.51 1.70
C GLU A 180 -15.78 -4.34 2.89
N VAL A 181 -14.47 -4.33 3.09
CA VAL A 181 -13.80 -5.01 4.21
C VAL A 181 -13.07 -4.03 5.11
N SER A 182 -12.78 -4.45 6.34
CA SER A 182 -11.98 -3.63 7.25
C SER A 182 -10.57 -3.44 6.72
N PRO A 183 -9.98 -2.22 6.82
CA PRO A 183 -8.58 -1.96 6.48
C PRO A 183 -7.59 -2.88 7.19
N ILE A 184 -7.93 -3.43 8.36
CA ILE A 184 -7.10 -4.39 9.08
C ILE A 184 -6.79 -5.64 8.23
N SER A 185 -7.65 -5.97 7.24
CA SER A 185 -7.44 -7.11 6.34
C SER A 185 -6.13 -7.01 5.55
N PHE A 186 -5.58 -5.80 5.37
CA PHE A 186 -4.28 -5.56 4.74
C PHE A 186 -3.11 -6.19 5.52
N ILE A 187 -3.31 -6.58 6.78
CA ILE A 187 -2.32 -7.37 7.54
C ILE A 187 -2.05 -8.74 6.91
N LYS A 188 -2.93 -9.24 6.04
CA LYS A 188 -2.71 -10.47 5.28
C LYS A 188 -1.71 -10.30 4.14
N SER A 189 -1.44 -9.05 3.73
CA SER A 189 -0.47 -8.71 2.70
C SER A 189 0.96 -8.73 3.26
N PRO A 190 1.93 -9.30 2.53
CA PRO A 190 3.35 -9.14 2.84
C PRO A 190 3.77 -7.66 2.89
N PHE A 191 3.10 -6.78 2.12
CA PHE A 191 3.37 -5.36 2.08
C PHE A 191 2.95 -4.66 3.37
N GLY A 192 1.80 -5.03 3.96
CA GLY A 192 1.37 -4.53 5.27
C GLY A 192 2.38 -4.88 6.38
N TRP A 193 2.85 -6.12 6.41
CA TRP A 193 3.92 -6.53 7.34
C TRP A 193 5.23 -5.79 7.08
N GLY A 194 5.62 -5.65 5.82
CA GLY A 194 6.82 -4.89 5.43
C GLY A 194 6.78 -3.47 5.97
N LEU A 195 5.66 -2.77 5.86
CA LEU A 195 5.47 -1.43 6.41
C LEU A 195 5.66 -1.40 7.93
N ILE A 196 5.03 -2.32 8.68
CA ILE A 196 5.17 -2.38 10.15
C ILE A 196 6.65 -2.59 10.52
N VAL A 197 7.31 -3.56 9.90
CA VAL A 197 8.71 -3.89 10.18
C VAL A 197 9.64 -2.71 9.88
N VAL A 198 9.49 -2.07 8.72
CA VAL A 198 10.30 -0.90 8.33
C VAL A 198 10.11 0.25 9.30
N MET A 199 8.86 0.58 9.66
CA MET A 199 8.57 1.66 10.60
C MET A 199 9.10 1.36 12.01
N TYR A 200 9.06 0.11 12.45
CA TYR A 200 9.62 -0.28 13.75
C TYR A 200 11.15 -0.22 13.75
N ILE A 201 11.81 -0.72 12.69
CA ILE A 201 13.27 -0.59 12.54
C ILE A 201 13.65 0.89 12.59
N LEU A 202 12.96 1.75 11.83
CA LEU A 202 13.20 3.19 11.82
C LEU A 202 13.00 3.81 13.21
N ALA A 203 11.93 3.46 13.91
CA ALA A 203 11.66 3.94 15.25
C ALA A 203 12.77 3.55 16.26
N PHE A 204 13.28 2.32 16.14
CA PHE A 204 14.38 1.82 16.97
C PHE A 204 15.70 2.54 16.66
N ILE A 205 16.02 2.73 15.38
CA ILE A 205 17.21 3.49 14.95
C ILE A 205 17.16 4.92 15.52
N VAL A 206 16.02 5.60 15.32
CA VAL A 206 15.82 6.97 15.84
C VAL A 206 15.93 6.98 17.38
N GLY A 207 15.33 6.00 18.05
CA GLY A 207 15.43 5.85 19.51
C GLY A 207 16.86 5.69 19.98
N PHE A 208 17.68 4.87 19.32
CA PHE A 208 19.10 4.71 19.67
C PHE A 208 19.94 5.95 19.36
N ILE A 209 19.70 6.62 18.23
CA ILE A 209 20.39 7.88 17.88
C ILE A 209 20.05 8.94 18.94
N TYR A 210 18.77 9.12 19.25
CA TYR A 210 18.30 10.08 20.24
C TYR A 210 18.93 9.82 21.60
N ARG A 211 18.97 8.56 22.03
CA ARG A 211 19.65 8.15 23.27
C ARG A 211 21.15 8.45 23.24
N ALA A 212 21.84 8.23 22.12
CA ALA A 212 23.26 8.52 21.97
C ALA A 212 23.55 10.02 22.04
N ILE A 213 22.70 10.84 21.38
CA ILE A 213 22.80 12.32 21.43
C ILE A 213 22.64 12.81 22.86
N LEU A 214 21.57 12.42 23.57
CA LEU A 214 21.35 12.85 24.95
C LEU A 214 22.47 12.41 25.89
N LYS A 215 23.05 11.22 25.68
CA LYS A 215 24.25 10.79 26.43
C LYS A 215 25.42 11.77 26.28
N LYS A 216 25.62 12.33 25.11
CA LYS A 216 26.72 13.23 24.79
C LYS A 216 26.54 14.59 25.47
N PHE A 217 25.29 15.06 25.60
CA PHE A 217 24.94 16.33 26.22
C PHE A 217 24.75 16.24 27.76
N ALA A 218 24.38 15.06 28.25
CA ALA A 218 24.10 14.83 29.67
C ALA A 218 25.35 14.46 30.50
N LYS A 219 26.54 14.95 30.12
CA LYS A 219 27.84 14.63 30.77
C LYS A 219 27.88 14.86 32.26
N ASN A 220 26.95 15.66 32.81
CA ASN A 220 26.86 16.03 34.23
C ASN A 220 25.66 15.43 34.99
N SER A 221 24.88 14.49 34.37
CA SER A 221 23.73 13.87 35.05
C SER A 221 23.89 12.35 35.13
N PRO A 222 24.44 11.79 36.20
CA PRO A 222 24.81 10.37 36.30
C PRO A 222 23.63 9.39 36.28
N ARG A 223 22.41 9.83 36.59
CA ARG A 223 21.28 8.92 36.88
C ARG A 223 20.24 8.74 35.75
N GLY A 224 20.22 9.58 34.71
CA GLY A 224 19.14 9.58 33.69
C GLY A 224 19.45 8.84 32.40
N VAL A 225 20.65 8.29 32.22
CA VAL A 225 21.16 7.93 30.88
C VAL A 225 21.07 6.44 30.58
N THR A 226 20.94 5.57 31.58
CA THR A 226 20.89 4.10 31.34
C THR A 226 19.48 3.57 31.36
N LYS A 227 18.71 3.80 32.42
CA LYS A 227 17.30 3.42 32.58
C LYS A 227 16.62 4.50 33.43
N ASN A 228 15.44 4.96 32.99
CA ASN A 228 14.67 5.98 33.70
C ASN A 228 13.16 5.69 33.73
N ILE A 229 12.74 4.50 33.25
CA ILE A 229 11.36 4.05 33.26
C ILE A 229 11.23 2.80 34.13
N GLY A 230 10.40 2.87 35.18
CA GLY A 230 10.04 1.76 36.05
C GLY A 230 9.01 0.81 35.42
N LYS A 231 8.69 -0.31 36.12
CA LYS A 231 7.74 -1.33 35.63
C LYS A 231 6.35 -0.77 35.25
N PRO A 232 5.69 0.10 36.06
CA PRO A 232 4.39 0.64 35.69
C PRO A 232 4.42 1.47 34.41
N ASP A 233 5.41 2.36 34.26
CA ASP A 233 5.57 3.18 33.06
C ASP A 233 5.83 2.35 31.81
N ARG A 234 6.58 1.26 31.93
CA ARG A 234 6.81 0.32 30.81
C ARG A 234 5.49 -0.30 30.34
N LEU A 235 4.64 -0.73 31.30
CA LEU A 235 3.32 -1.28 30.98
C LEU A 235 2.44 -0.26 30.25
N ILE A 236 2.40 1.00 30.74
CA ILE A 236 1.66 2.09 30.10
C ILE A 236 2.15 2.32 28.66
N ARG A 237 3.48 2.37 28.43
CA ARG A 237 4.05 2.56 27.10
C ARG A 237 3.78 1.38 26.17
N THR A 238 3.81 0.17 26.70
CA THR A 238 3.40 -1.02 25.92
C THR A 238 1.93 -0.90 25.52
N ALA A 239 1.04 -0.52 26.43
CA ALA A 239 -0.38 -0.32 26.14
C ALA A 239 -0.59 0.80 25.10
N ILE A 240 0.13 1.92 25.20
CA ILE A 240 0.11 2.99 24.20
C ILE A 240 0.60 2.47 22.84
N GLY A 241 1.70 1.72 22.80
CA GLY A 241 2.22 1.14 21.58
C GLY A 241 1.20 0.21 20.90
N VAL A 242 0.56 -0.66 21.66
CA VAL A 242 -0.51 -1.54 21.14
C VAL A 242 -1.70 -0.72 20.63
N ALA A 243 -2.16 0.28 21.39
CA ALA A 243 -3.29 1.12 21.00
C ALA A 243 -3.01 1.90 19.71
N LEU A 244 -1.80 2.48 19.57
CA LEU A 244 -1.40 3.19 18.34
C LEU A 244 -1.31 2.25 17.14
N LEU A 245 -0.79 1.04 17.32
CA LEU A 245 -0.74 0.05 16.24
C LEU A 245 -2.15 -0.35 15.81
N LEU A 246 -3.01 -0.70 16.76
CA LEU A 246 -4.40 -1.08 16.46
C LEU A 246 -5.15 0.08 15.78
N LEU A 247 -4.99 1.31 16.24
CA LEU A 247 -5.57 2.49 15.59
C LEU A 247 -5.06 2.63 14.15
N ALA A 248 -3.75 2.51 13.93
CA ALA A 248 -3.16 2.62 12.60
C ALA A 248 -3.74 1.59 11.63
N ILE A 249 -3.67 0.30 11.98
CA ILE A 249 -4.07 -0.80 11.07
C ILE A 249 -5.58 -0.91 10.87
N SER A 250 -6.39 -0.42 11.81
CA SER A 250 -7.85 -0.43 11.68
C SER A 250 -8.41 0.76 10.89
N THR A 251 -7.61 1.79 10.66
CA THR A 251 -8.07 3.00 9.97
C THR A 251 -7.36 3.21 8.63
N SER A 252 -6.19 3.79 8.64
CA SER A 252 -5.52 4.34 7.45
C SER A 252 -4.12 3.77 7.18
N TRP A 253 -3.65 2.82 7.98
CA TRP A 253 -2.28 2.31 7.91
C TRP A 253 -1.21 3.40 7.95
N SER A 254 -1.49 4.46 8.72
CA SER A 254 -0.61 5.63 8.84
C SER A 254 0.81 5.25 9.26
N PRO A 255 1.84 5.50 8.43
CA PRO A 255 3.24 5.23 8.79
C PRO A 255 3.67 5.96 10.06
N ILE A 256 3.12 7.16 10.28
CA ILE A 256 3.41 7.97 11.47
C ILE A 256 2.91 7.29 12.75
N LEU A 257 1.68 6.78 12.75
CA LEU A 257 1.13 6.07 13.91
C LEU A 257 1.89 4.77 14.17
N ILE A 258 2.26 4.02 13.12
CA ILE A 258 3.05 2.79 13.22
C ILE A 258 4.44 3.11 13.78
N PHE A 259 5.08 4.19 13.31
CA PHE A 259 6.37 4.65 13.82
C PHE A 259 6.29 4.97 15.31
N PHE A 260 5.31 5.76 15.76
CA PHE A 260 5.17 6.10 17.18
C PHE A 260 4.78 4.90 18.05
N SER A 261 4.03 3.94 17.50
CA SER A 261 3.82 2.64 18.14
C SER A 261 5.16 1.95 18.40
N GLY A 262 6.00 1.80 17.37
CA GLY A 262 7.35 1.22 17.47
C GLY A 262 8.23 1.98 18.46
N PHE A 263 8.14 3.31 18.49
CA PHE A 263 8.90 4.15 19.44
C PHE A 263 8.45 3.94 20.89
N ALA A 264 7.16 3.78 21.14
CA ALA A 264 6.64 3.45 22.48
C ALA A 264 7.12 2.06 22.92
N PHE A 265 7.17 1.07 22.02
CA PHE A 265 7.79 -0.24 22.32
C PHE A 265 9.29 -0.14 22.57
N PHE A 266 10.02 0.68 21.80
CA PHE A 266 11.42 0.96 22.07
C PHE A 266 11.64 1.47 23.50
N GLU A 267 10.87 2.48 23.93
CA GLU A 267 10.98 3.02 25.28
C GLU A 267 10.66 1.97 26.35
N ALA A 268 9.61 1.17 26.15
CA ALA A 268 9.22 0.10 27.07
C ALA A 268 10.30 -1.00 27.17
N ILE A 269 10.86 -1.45 26.05
CA ILE A 269 11.85 -2.53 25.98
C ILE A 269 13.16 -2.09 26.64
N PHE A 270 13.67 -0.91 26.27
CA PHE A 270 14.95 -0.41 26.77
C PHE A 270 14.85 0.32 28.10
N SER A 271 13.64 0.40 28.68
CA SER A 271 13.39 1.09 29.97
C SER A 271 13.91 2.53 29.99
N TRP A 272 13.80 3.24 28.86
CA TRP A 272 14.38 4.57 28.68
C TRP A 272 13.43 5.49 27.91
N CYS A 273 13.21 6.68 28.44
CA CYS A 273 12.44 7.75 27.81
C CYS A 273 13.31 9.00 27.65
N GLY A 274 13.36 9.52 26.42
CA GLY A 274 14.12 10.73 26.13
C GLY A 274 13.56 11.96 26.82
N PHE A 275 12.24 12.09 26.95
CA PHE A 275 11.60 13.16 27.71
C PHE A 275 11.98 13.14 29.19
N TYR A 276 11.94 11.96 29.80
CA TYR A 276 12.36 11.83 31.21
C TYR A 276 13.85 12.13 31.38
N ALA A 277 14.69 11.68 30.42
CA ALA A 277 16.10 12.00 30.43
C ALA A 277 16.38 13.51 30.35
N ALA A 278 15.64 14.23 29.47
CA ALA A 278 15.76 15.68 29.34
C ALA A 278 15.27 16.45 30.57
N MET A 279 14.22 15.95 31.24
CA MET A 279 13.66 16.56 32.46
C MET A 279 14.35 16.09 33.78
N GLY A 280 15.33 15.21 33.70
CA GLY A 280 15.93 14.60 34.90
C GLY A 280 14.99 13.70 35.70
N LYS A 281 13.86 13.25 35.11
CA LYS A 281 12.87 12.39 35.76
C LYS A 281 13.29 10.93 35.71
N ASN A 282 13.10 10.21 36.81
CA ASN A 282 13.33 8.78 36.91
C ASN A 282 12.19 8.13 37.71
N THR A 283 11.53 7.13 37.12
CA THR A 283 10.48 6.33 37.77
C THR A 283 10.94 4.90 38.09
N CYS A 284 12.24 4.59 37.87
CA CYS A 284 12.80 3.34 38.36
C CYS A 284 12.85 3.39 39.89
N PRO A 285 12.51 2.26 40.60
CA PRO A 285 12.83 2.18 42.04
C PRO A 285 14.32 2.44 42.26
N VAL A 286 14.62 3.28 43.22
CA VAL A 286 16.02 3.49 43.67
C VAL A 286 16.37 2.26 44.48
N GLU A 287 17.24 1.39 43.94
CA GLU A 287 17.94 0.37 44.75
C GLU A 287 18.99 1.00 45.61
#